data_9ac2ae3b8e6b6bca6f65038e927bef7c
#
_entry.id   9ac2ae3b8e6b6bca6f65038e927bef7c
#
_cell.length_a   1.000
_cell.length_b   1.000
_cell.length_c   1.000
_cell.angle_alpha   90.00
_cell.angle_beta   90.00
_cell.angle_gamma   90.00
#
_symmetry.space_group_name_H-M   'P 1'
#
loop_
_entity.id
_entity.type
_entity.pdbx_description
1 polymer ?
#
loop_
_entity_poly.entity_id
_entity_poly.type
_entity_poly.pdbx_seq_one_letter_code
_entity_poly.pdbx_strand_id
1 'polypeptide(L)'
;QQAKDILWSILKDIGQEVIKTTHENTATITLVNDRKIYLKGSDRPDTLRGVGLSYVVMDEYASMKPEVWEMILRPTLADVKGGALFIGTPSGKNHFHKLWTDAQEEENQDDWDAFQFISKDNSFLDPSEIEAAKKSMSTQAYRQEFEATFESFSGGVFQEDWVRYADDDVFEDNTKVSGHYVIAVDPAGFEQSSRDRGLKSSRLDETAIAVVKISEDKWYVKDIHHGRWGIKETAERILDSAEDVSATTVGIESGALKNAIMPYLEDEMRSRSRWINITDVTHGGKRKQDRIVWALQGRMEHGKIRLRKANWNHHFVSQMLDFPSPLSHDDLLDSLAYIDQVSVADFAQSIELEEWEPLDNVSGY
;
A
#
# COMPACT_ATOMS: atom_id res chain seq x y z
N GLN A 1 -10.44 2.96 11.85
CA GLN A 1 -11.70 2.31 12.25
C GLN A 1 -11.47 0.83 12.55
N GLN A 2 -10.80 0.05 11.69
CA GLN A 2 -10.51 -1.39 11.90
C GLN A 2 -9.75 -1.69 13.20
N ALA A 3 -8.67 -0.96 13.49
CA ALA A 3 -7.89 -1.15 14.73
C ALA A 3 -8.75 -0.94 15.99
N LYS A 4 -9.69 0.02 15.95
CA LYS A 4 -10.63 0.27 17.05
C LYS A 4 -11.54 -0.94 17.27
N ASP A 5 -12.07 -1.53 16.22
CA ASP A 5 -13.04 -2.63 16.32
C ASP A 5 -12.37 -3.89 16.87
N ILE A 6 -11.14 -4.20 16.44
CA ILE A 6 -10.36 -5.34 16.92
C ILE A 6 -9.96 -5.16 18.39
N LEU A 7 -9.29 -4.05 18.72
CA LEU A 7 -8.82 -3.78 20.09
C LEU A 7 -9.98 -3.66 21.07
N TRP A 8 -11.12 -3.12 20.63
CA TRP A 8 -12.31 -3.00 21.45
C TRP A 8 -12.87 -4.35 21.88
N SER A 9 -12.93 -5.30 20.95
CA SER A 9 -13.37 -6.67 21.26
C SER A 9 -12.41 -7.34 22.24
N ILE A 10 -11.10 -7.30 21.95
CA ILE A 10 -10.08 -7.92 22.79
C ILE A 10 -10.11 -7.35 24.22
N LEU A 11 -10.21 -6.03 24.36
CA LEU A 11 -10.26 -5.40 25.69
C LEU A 11 -11.49 -5.81 26.49
N LYS A 12 -12.64 -5.98 25.85
CA LYS A 12 -13.85 -6.47 26.50
C LYS A 12 -13.71 -7.93 26.92
N ASP A 13 -13.11 -8.75 26.09
CA ASP A 13 -12.95 -10.18 26.36
C ASP A 13 -11.96 -10.43 27.50
N ILE A 14 -10.82 -9.77 27.48
CA ILE A 14 -9.79 -9.90 28.52
C ILE A 14 -10.25 -9.26 29.85
N GLY A 15 -10.98 -8.15 29.77
CA GLY A 15 -11.35 -7.33 30.92
C GLY A 15 -12.66 -7.67 31.60
N GLN A 16 -13.37 -8.74 31.21
CA GLN A 16 -14.73 -9.08 31.68
C GLN A 16 -14.92 -8.96 33.18
N GLU A 17 -13.96 -9.44 33.96
CA GLU A 17 -14.05 -9.45 35.45
C GLU A 17 -13.82 -8.07 36.10
N VAL A 18 -13.18 -7.13 35.38
CA VAL A 18 -12.81 -5.82 35.94
C VAL A 18 -13.55 -4.65 35.28
N ILE A 19 -14.37 -4.92 34.28
CA ILE A 19 -15.17 -3.91 33.58
C ILE A 19 -16.45 -3.64 34.35
N LYS A 20 -16.67 -2.36 34.68
CA LYS A 20 -17.92 -1.88 35.30
C LYS A 20 -18.96 -1.48 34.25
N THR A 21 -18.55 -0.70 33.24
CA THR A 21 -19.39 -0.24 32.14
C THR A 21 -18.59 -0.01 30.84
N THR A 22 -19.27 -0.14 29.70
CA THR A 22 -18.70 0.17 28.38
C THR A 22 -19.57 1.17 27.64
N HIS A 23 -18.93 2.09 26.89
CA HIS A 23 -19.58 3.07 26.03
C HIS A 23 -19.06 2.91 24.59
N GLU A 24 -19.82 2.24 23.75
CA GLU A 24 -19.45 1.90 22.36
C GLU A 24 -19.16 3.15 21.50
N ASN A 25 -20.01 4.17 21.57
CA ASN A 25 -19.86 5.37 20.74
C ASN A 25 -18.58 6.14 21.00
N THR A 26 -18.15 6.21 22.27
CA THR A 26 -16.94 6.94 22.69
C THR A 26 -15.73 6.01 22.85
N ALA A 27 -15.91 4.71 22.64
CA ALA A 27 -14.93 3.66 22.90
C ALA A 27 -14.24 3.85 24.27
N THR A 28 -15.08 3.91 25.30
CA THR A 28 -14.63 4.13 26.67
C THR A 28 -15.05 2.95 27.55
N ILE A 29 -14.10 2.37 28.28
CA ILE A 29 -14.33 1.33 29.29
C ILE A 29 -14.13 1.96 30.66
N THR A 30 -15.09 1.78 31.57
CA THR A 30 -14.93 2.15 32.98
C THR A 30 -14.69 0.87 33.78
N LEU A 31 -13.64 0.85 34.56
CA LEU A 31 -13.25 -0.28 35.39
C LEU A 31 -13.97 -0.22 36.75
N VAL A 32 -13.96 -1.32 37.52
CA VAL A 32 -14.57 -1.44 38.84
C VAL A 32 -14.00 -0.47 39.89
N ASN A 33 -12.78 0.05 39.66
CA ASN A 33 -12.11 1.07 40.47
C ASN A 33 -12.36 2.49 39.96
N ASP A 34 -13.34 2.70 39.07
CA ASP A 34 -13.72 3.94 38.42
C ASP A 34 -12.66 4.57 37.50
N ARG A 35 -11.54 3.88 37.24
CA ARG A 35 -10.59 4.28 36.20
C ARG A 35 -11.16 4.01 34.82
N LYS A 36 -10.70 4.78 33.84
CA LYS A 36 -11.22 4.70 32.47
C LYS A 36 -10.11 4.37 31.48
N ILE A 37 -10.45 3.52 30.51
CA ILE A 37 -9.62 3.24 29.34
C ILE A 37 -10.33 3.86 28.12
N TYR A 38 -9.58 4.62 27.32
CA TYR A 38 -10.06 5.28 26.12
C TYR A 38 -9.34 4.73 24.91
N LEU A 39 -10.08 4.33 23.88
CA LEU A 39 -9.55 4.06 22.57
C LEU A 39 -9.74 5.28 21.68
N LYS A 40 -8.63 5.85 21.20
CA LYS A 40 -8.60 7.09 20.42
C LYS A 40 -7.73 6.91 19.18
N GLY A 41 -8.17 7.46 18.05
CA GLY A 41 -7.32 7.60 16.86
C GLY A 41 -6.42 8.83 16.99
N SER A 42 -5.23 8.75 16.37
CA SER A 42 -4.24 9.85 16.33
C SER A 42 -4.41 10.79 15.13
N ASP A 43 -5.34 10.51 14.21
CA ASP A 43 -5.57 11.32 13.00
C ASP A 43 -5.96 12.77 13.29
N ARG A 44 -6.63 12.99 14.43
CA ARG A 44 -7.05 14.30 14.92
C ARG A 44 -6.42 14.59 16.27
N PRO A 45 -5.16 15.03 16.31
CA PRO A 45 -4.39 15.20 17.54
C PRO A 45 -5.07 16.07 18.61
N ASP A 46 -5.79 17.12 18.21
CA ASP A 46 -6.49 18.02 19.15
C ASP A 46 -7.58 17.33 19.98
N THR A 47 -8.14 16.21 19.50
CA THR A 47 -9.13 15.44 20.28
C THR A 47 -8.53 14.68 21.46
N LEU A 48 -7.21 14.62 21.53
CA LEU A 48 -6.46 13.99 22.62
C LEU A 48 -6.12 14.95 23.76
N ARG A 49 -6.35 16.26 23.58
CA ARG A 49 -6.10 17.30 24.60
C ARG A 49 -7.13 17.26 25.73
N GLY A 50 -6.73 17.69 26.90
CA GLY A 50 -7.64 17.94 28.02
C GLY A 50 -8.05 16.71 28.85
N VAL A 51 -7.39 15.57 28.64
CA VAL A 51 -7.62 14.35 29.43
C VAL A 51 -6.39 14.11 30.29
N GLY A 52 -6.57 14.10 31.62
CA GLY A 52 -5.50 13.67 32.53
C GLY A 52 -5.22 12.19 32.34
N LEU A 53 -3.99 11.83 31.96
CA LEU A 53 -3.59 10.45 31.65
C LEU A 53 -2.60 9.95 32.69
N SER A 54 -2.85 8.75 33.25
CA SER A 54 -1.87 8.05 34.10
C SER A 54 -0.95 7.15 33.26
N TYR A 55 -1.40 6.73 32.08
CA TYR A 55 -0.62 5.88 31.16
C TYR A 55 -1.17 6.03 29.74
N VAL A 56 -0.30 5.90 28.75
CA VAL A 56 -0.69 5.86 27.33
C VAL A 56 0.04 4.76 26.59
N VAL A 57 -0.68 4.05 25.74
CA VAL A 57 -0.12 3.11 24.77
C VAL A 57 -0.30 3.71 23.38
N MET A 58 0.79 3.88 22.64
CA MET A 58 0.80 4.36 21.27
C MET A 58 1.18 3.19 20.36
N ASP A 59 0.18 2.62 19.71
CA ASP A 59 0.33 1.52 18.79
C ASP A 59 0.58 2.05 17.38
N GLU A 60 1.45 1.39 16.60
CA GLU A 60 1.93 1.85 15.28
C GLU A 60 2.55 3.27 15.32
N TYR A 61 3.36 3.53 16.36
CA TYR A 61 3.93 4.86 16.62
C TYR A 61 4.75 5.40 15.45
N ALA A 62 5.45 4.54 14.70
CA ALA A 62 6.21 4.93 13.51
C ALA A 62 5.36 5.67 12.46
N SER A 63 4.04 5.40 12.42
CA SER A 63 3.08 5.99 11.49
C SER A 63 2.38 7.24 12.02
N MET A 64 2.52 7.53 13.32
CA MET A 64 1.92 8.70 13.95
C MET A 64 2.70 9.98 13.64
N LYS A 65 2.03 11.13 13.74
CA LYS A 65 2.71 12.43 13.69
C LYS A 65 3.50 12.66 14.96
N PRO A 66 4.76 13.12 14.90
CA PRO A 66 5.59 13.38 16.09
C PRO A 66 4.92 14.29 17.14
N GLU A 67 4.14 15.28 16.66
CA GLU A 67 3.46 16.26 17.53
C GLU A 67 2.45 15.61 18.49
N VAL A 68 1.93 14.43 18.15
CA VAL A 68 1.00 13.69 19.02
C VAL A 68 1.65 13.38 20.35
N TRP A 69 2.89 12.93 20.34
CA TRP A 69 3.66 12.70 21.55
C TRP A 69 4.18 13.98 22.16
N GLU A 70 4.97 14.73 21.41
CA GLU A 70 5.78 15.83 21.92
C GLU A 70 4.94 16.98 22.47
N MET A 71 3.85 17.33 21.78
CA MET A 71 3.05 18.53 22.08
C MET A 71 1.73 18.23 22.80
N ILE A 72 1.27 16.98 22.81
CA ILE A 72 -0.07 16.63 23.30
C ILE A 72 -0.01 15.63 24.44
N LEU A 73 0.49 14.41 24.20
CA LEU A 73 0.39 13.34 25.19
C LEU A 73 1.43 13.48 26.31
N ARG A 74 2.67 13.81 26.00
CA ARG A 74 3.71 14.01 27.01
C ARG A 74 3.34 15.07 28.06
N PRO A 75 2.82 16.25 27.69
CA PRO A 75 2.35 17.22 28.68
C PRO A 75 1.20 16.71 29.57
N THR A 76 0.27 15.89 29.03
CA THR A 76 -0.86 15.37 29.82
C THR A 76 -0.45 14.32 30.87
N LEU A 77 0.71 13.70 30.68
CA LEU A 77 1.28 12.74 31.65
C LEU A 77 2.08 13.44 32.78
N ALA A 78 2.51 14.70 32.56
CA ALA A 78 3.43 15.39 33.46
C ALA A 78 2.86 15.59 34.87
N ASP A 79 1.57 15.91 34.98
CA ASP A 79 0.90 16.21 36.27
C ASP A 79 0.91 15.03 37.25
N VAL A 80 0.86 13.81 36.71
CA VAL A 80 0.78 12.57 37.51
C VAL A 80 2.03 11.70 37.38
N LYS A 81 3.05 12.17 36.69
CA LYS A 81 4.25 11.39 36.31
C LYS A 81 3.87 10.04 35.67
N GLY A 82 2.91 10.14 34.76
CA GLY A 82 2.39 8.94 34.06
C GLY A 82 3.40 8.32 33.09
N GLY A 83 3.21 7.03 32.78
CA GLY A 83 4.05 6.29 31.86
C GLY A 83 3.53 6.27 30.44
N ALA A 84 4.40 5.91 29.49
CA ALA A 84 4.06 5.71 28.09
C ALA A 84 4.70 4.43 27.55
N LEU A 85 3.98 3.74 26.63
CA LEU A 85 4.48 2.61 25.87
C LEU A 85 4.32 2.91 24.38
N PHE A 86 5.39 2.78 23.64
CA PHE A 86 5.44 2.95 22.19
C PHE A 86 5.62 1.59 21.54
N ILE A 87 4.71 1.20 20.69
CA ILE A 87 4.73 -0.09 19.99
C ILE A 87 4.64 0.18 18.49
N GLY A 88 5.26 -0.66 17.69
CA GLY A 88 5.14 -0.62 16.24
C GLY A 88 6.31 -1.26 15.53
N THR A 89 6.13 -1.47 14.23
CA THR A 89 7.19 -1.88 13.33
C THR A 89 8.07 -0.68 12.99
N PRO A 90 9.39 -0.81 12.94
CA PRO A 90 10.28 0.22 12.43
C PRO A 90 9.85 0.72 11.03
N SER A 91 10.01 2.00 10.75
CA SER A 91 9.73 2.58 9.44
C SER A 91 10.79 3.62 9.08
N GLY A 92 11.89 3.15 8.51
CA GLY A 92 13.05 4.00 8.25
C GLY A 92 13.63 4.63 9.52
N LYS A 93 14.50 5.64 9.37
CA LYS A 93 15.08 6.39 10.49
C LYS A 93 14.23 7.63 10.81
N ASN A 94 13.01 7.41 11.26
CA ASN A 94 12.05 8.45 11.61
C ASN A 94 12.11 8.83 13.12
N HIS A 95 11.08 9.51 13.62
CA HIS A 95 10.94 9.90 15.04
C HIS A 95 10.89 8.69 16.00
N PHE A 96 10.40 7.52 15.56
CA PHE A 96 10.43 6.30 16.36
C PHE A 96 11.87 5.76 16.50
N HIS A 97 12.66 5.81 15.43
CA HIS A 97 14.08 5.48 15.50
C HIS A 97 14.83 6.42 16.47
N LYS A 98 14.52 7.73 16.41
CA LYS A 98 15.13 8.69 17.35
C LYS A 98 14.81 8.30 18.80
N LEU A 99 13.54 8.04 19.08
CA LEU A 99 13.09 7.63 20.41
C LEU A 99 13.77 6.34 20.88
N TRP A 100 13.90 5.36 19.98
CA TRP A 100 14.62 4.10 20.22
C TRP A 100 16.09 4.33 20.56
N THR A 101 16.76 5.24 19.83
CA THR A 101 18.17 5.57 20.08
C THR A 101 18.32 6.31 21.39
N ASP A 102 17.50 7.33 21.62
CA ASP A 102 17.52 8.12 22.86
C ASP A 102 17.31 7.22 24.11
N ALA A 103 16.43 6.22 24.02
CA ALA A 103 16.16 5.28 25.10
C ALA A 103 17.34 4.36 25.48
N GLN A 104 18.32 4.21 24.58
CA GLN A 104 19.51 3.38 24.81
C GLN A 104 20.71 4.19 25.34
N GLU A 105 20.63 5.51 25.40
CA GLU A 105 21.67 6.34 25.96
C GLU A 105 21.74 6.17 27.49
N GLU A 106 22.95 6.09 28.05
CA GLU A 106 23.17 5.88 29.49
C GLU A 106 22.44 6.89 30.37
N GLU A 107 22.29 8.14 29.89
CA GLU A 107 21.62 9.23 30.61
C GLU A 107 20.11 8.99 30.79
N ASN A 108 19.51 8.15 29.94
CA ASN A 108 18.06 7.91 29.90
C ASN A 108 17.63 6.56 30.50
N GLN A 109 18.56 5.69 30.85
CA GLN A 109 18.27 4.31 31.31
C GLN A 109 17.48 4.22 32.62
N ASP A 110 17.46 5.28 33.41
CA ASP A 110 16.64 5.31 34.62
C ASP A 110 15.14 5.52 34.33
N ASP A 111 14.82 6.13 33.20
CA ASP A 111 13.45 6.51 32.83
C ASP A 111 12.92 5.74 31.61
N TRP A 112 13.78 5.12 30.79
CA TRP A 112 13.45 4.51 29.52
C TRP A 112 14.04 3.11 29.37
N ASP A 113 13.21 2.22 28.83
CA ASP A 113 13.61 0.88 28.36
C ASP A 113 13.27 0.73 26.86
N ALA A 114 14.12 0.01 26.13
CA ALA A 114 13.91 -0.31 24.72
C ALA A 114 13.99 -1.82 24.48
N PHE A 115 12.97 -2.36 23.83
CA PHE A 115 12.83 -3.77 23.55
C PHE A 115 12.69 -4.00 22.03
N GLN A 116 13.34 -5.03 21.52
CA GLN A 116 13.21 -5.45 20.12
C GLN A 116 12.92 -6.93 20.08
N PHE A 117 11.89 -7.30 19.33
CA PHE A 117 11.49 -8.68 19.10
C PHE A 117 11.45 -8.95 17.60
N ILE A 118 11.97 -10.08 17.18
CA ILE A 118 11.92 -10.51 15.78
C ILE A 118 10.81 -11.55 15.58
N SER A 119 10.26 -11.63 14.38
CA SER A 119 9.18 -12.59 14.08
C SER A 119 9.55 -14.04 14.33
N LYS A 120 10.83 -14.38 14.21
CA LYS A 120 11.36 -15.72 14.50
C LYS A 120 11.20 -16.14 15.96
N ASP A 121 11.15 -15.19 16.89
CA ASP A 121 10.97 -15.44 18.32
C ASP A 121 9.51 -15.73 18.69
N ASN A 122 8.59 -15.49 17.77
CA ASN A 122 7.16 -15.76 17.95
C ASN A 122 6.87 -17.25 17.68
N SER A 123 6.67 -18.02 18.73
CA SER A 123 6.36 -19.46 18.64
C SER A 123 5.01 -19.80 18.00
N PHE A 124 4.13 -18.82 17.80
CA PHE A 124 2.84 -19.00 17.13
C PHE A 124 2.93 -18.81 15.60
N LEU A 125 4.05 -18.29 15.10
CA LEU A 125 4.27 -18.08 13.68
C LEU A 125 4.91 -19.33 13.06
N ASP A 126 4.32 -19.82 11.96
CA ASP A 126 4.91 -20.97 11.24
C ASP A 126 6.23 -20.54 10.58
N PRO A 127 7.34 -21.27 10.82
CA PRO A 127 8.62 -20.97 10.18
C PRO A 127 8.57 -20.96 8.64
N SER A 128 7.67 -21.72 8.03
CA SER A 128 7.49 -21.73 6.57
C SER A 128 6.97 -20.40 6.03
N GLU A 129 6.14 -19.68 6.77
CA GLU A 129 5.66 -18.35 6.41
C GLU A 129 6.79 -17.32 6.45
N ILE A 130 7.69 -17.42 7.43
CA ILE A 130 8.87 -16.55 7.52
C ILE A 130 9.79 -16.76 6.30
N GLU A 131 10.02 -18.02 5.91
CA GLU A 131 10.83 -18.33 4.72
C GLU A 131 10.14 -17.92 3.41
N ALA A 132 8.83 -18.04 3.32
CA ALA A 132 8.05 -17.56 2.17
C ALA A 132 8.13 -16.03 2.05
N ALA A 133 7.97 -15.32 3.16
CA ALA A 133 8.11 -13.86 3.20
C ALA A 133 9.52 -13.42 2.74
N LYS A 134 10.58 -14.10 3.21
CA LYS A 134 11.96 -13.82 2.82
C LYS A 134 12.20 -13.97 1.32
N LYS A 135 11.51 -14.90 0.66
CA LYS A 135 11.62 -15.13 -0.79
C LYS A 135 10.79 -14.17 -1.64
N SER A 136 9.74 -13.57 -1.06
CA SER A 136 8.80 -12.70 -1.77
C SER A 136 9.06 -11.22 -1.55
N MET A 137 9.59 -10.84 -0.39
CA MET A 137 9.85 -9.45 -0.02
C MET A 137 11.25 -9.02 -0.44
N SER A 138 11.50 -7.70 -0.53
CA SER A 138 12.87 -7.20 -0.60
C SER A 138 13.61 -7.49 0.70
N THR A 139 14.92 -7.66 0.61
CA THR A 139 15.78 -7.87 1.79
C THR A 139 15.57 -6.81 2.86
N GLN A 140 15.37 -5.57 2.44
CA GLN A 140 15.17 -4.44 3.33
C GLN A 140 13.78 -4.47 3.99
N ALA A 141 12.72 -4.72 3.21
CA ALA A 141 11.38 -4.88 3.76
C ALA A 141 11.30 -6.07 4.72
N TYR A 142 11.97 -7.18 4.40
CA TYR A 142 12.04 -8.32 5.29
C TYR A 142 12.73 -7.98 6.62
N ARG A 143 13.86 -7.28 6.59
CA ARG A 143 14.56 -6.84 7.81
C ARG A 143 13.68 -5.89 8.65
N GLN A 144 13.00 -4.97 7.99
CA GLN A 144 12.12 -4.02 8.69
C GLN A 144 10.96 -4.76 9.38
N GLU A 145 10.23 -5.62 8.65
CA GLU A 145 8.98 -6.21 9.12
C GLU A 145 9.19 -7.48 9.98
N PHE A 146 10.19 -8.30 9.66
CA PHE A 146 10.40 -9.58 10.33
C PHE A 146 11.57 -9.55 11.32
N GLU A 147 12.56 -8.68 11.12
CA GLU A 147 13.71 -8.52 12.01
C GLU A 147 13.65 -7.23 12.83
N ALA A 148 12.56 -6.44 12.68
CA ALA A 148 12.30 -5.19 13.41
C ALA A 148 13.49 -4.20 13.36
N THR A 149 14.18 -4.10 12.21
CA THR A 149 15.34 -3.23 12.06
C THR A 149 14.94 -1.87 11.47
N PHE A 150 15.61 -0.81 11.93
CA PHE A 150 15.44 0.52 11.37
C PHE A 150 16.34 0.69 10.13
N GLU A 151 15.84 0.23 8.99
CA GLU A 151 16.57 0.34 7.72
C GLU A 151 16.54 1.78 7.18
N SER A 152 17.65 2.21 6.59
CA SER A 152 17.70 3.49 5.88
C SER A 152 17.93 3.27 4.40
N PHE A 153 17.18 3.96 3.57
CA PHE A 153 17.32 3.94 2.11
C PHE A 153 18.56 4.75 1.66
N SER A 154 19.74 4.44 2.20
CA SER A 154 20.96 5.19 1.93
C SER A 154 21.60 4.92 0.55
N GLY A 155 21.01 4.03 -0.26
CA GLY A 155 21.50 3.67 -1.59
C GLY A 155 20.44 3.79 -2.71
N GLY A 156 19.32 4.51 -2.46
CA GLY A 156 18.15 4.47 -3.34
C GLY A 156 17.21 3.32 -3.00
N VAL A 157 15.90 3.51 -3.27
CA VAL A 157 14.87 2.49 -3.02
C VAL A 157 14.97 1.36 -4.03
N PHE A 158 15.37 1.69 -5.24
CA PHE A 158 15.57 0.77 -6.35
C PHE A 158 17.01 0.89 -6.88
N GLN A 159 17.52 -0.17 -7.50
CA GLN A 159 18.85 -0.20 -8.06
C GLN A 159 18.77 -0.52 -9.56
N GLU A 160 19.65 0.09 -10.35
CA GLU A 160 19.67 -0.08 -11.81
C GLU A 160 19.93 -1.54 -12.22
N ASP A 161 20.76 -2.25 -11.45
CA ASP A 161 21.09 -3.65 -11.70
C ASP A 161 19.94 -4.63 -11.43
N TRP A 162 18.83 -4.17 -10.85
CA TRP A 162 17.58 -4.95 -10.71
C TRP A 162 16.72 -4.96 -11.97
N VAL A 163 16.99 -4.06 -12.91
CA VAL A 163 16.25 -4.00 -14.17
C VAL A 163 16.55 -5.26 -14.99
N ARG A 164 15.52 -6.00 -15.33
CA ARG A 164 15.59 -7.20 -16.18
C ARG A 164 14.68 -7.02 -17.36
N TYR A 165 15.14 -7.52 -18.50
CA TYR A 165 14.38 -7.51 -19.73
C TYR A 165 13.87 -8.92 -20.07
N ALA A 166 12.73 -8.99 -20.71
CA ALA A 166 12.19 -10.20 -21.31
C ALA A 166 12.47 -10.21 -22.83
N ASP A 167 12.53 -11.39 -23.40
CA ASP A 167 12.57 -11.55 -24.84
C ASP A 167 11.19 -11.23 -25.45
N ASP A 168 11.14 -10.74 -26.67
CA ASP A 168 9.89 -10.31 -27.33
C ASP A 168 8.90 -11.46 -27.55
N ASP A 169 9.38 -12.69 -27.70
CA ASP A 169 8.56 -13.89 -27.85
C ASP A 169 7.62 -14.17 -26.66
N VAL A 170 7.95 -13.64 -25.47
CA VAL A 170 7.09 -13.74 -24.28
C VAL A 170 5.74 -13.04 -24.50
N PHE A 171 5.72 -12.02 -25.33
CA PHE A 171 4.56 -11.16 -25.58
C PHE A 171 3.77 -11.54 -26.83
N GLU A 172 4.22 -12.57 -27.57
CA GLU A 172 3.54 -13.09 -28.75
C GLU A 172 2.43 -14.08 -28.39
N ASP A 173 1.43 -14.26 -29.29
CA ASP A 173 0.31 -15.15 -29.05
C ASP A 173 0.73 -16.64 -28.97
N ASN A 174 1.81 -17.01 -29.65
CA ASN A 174 2.34 -18.39 -29.67
C ASN A 174 3.43 -18.64 -28.62
N THR A 175 3.55 -17.80 -27.63
CA THR A 175 4.56 -17.93 -26.60
C THR A 175 4.38 -19.20 -25.75
N LYS A 176 5.51 -19.75 -25.29
CA LYS A 176 5.50 -20.85 -24.31
C LYS A 176 5.23 -20.36 -22.87
N VAL A 177 5.28 -19.04 -22.64
CA VAL A 177 5.01 -18.45 -21.33
C VAL A 177 3.50 -18.23 -21.20
N SER A 178 2.84 -19.18 -20.55
CA SER A 178 1.42 -19.08 -20.21
C SER A 178 1.18 -17.92 -19.27
N GLY A 179 0.05 -17.23 -19.39
CA GLY A 179 -0.32 -16.12 -18.51
C GLY A 179 -1.48 -15.31 -19.09
N HIS A 180 -1.98 -14.39 -18.29
CA HIS A 180 -3.05 -13.47 -18.68
C HIS A 180 -2.59 -12.02 -18.53
N TYR A 181 -3.22 -11.11 -19.26
CA TYR A 181 -2.91 -9.70 -19.18
C TYR A 181 -3.87 -8.98 -18.24
N VAL A 182 -3.30 -8.12 -17.41
CA VAL A 182 -4.00 -7.15 -16.59
C VAL A 182 -3.46 -5.76 -16.86
N ILE A 183 -4.29 -4.76 -16.67
CA ILE A 183 -3.95 -3.36 -16.91
C ILE A 183 -4.23 -2.56 -15.65
N ALA A 184 -3.34 -1.63 -15.32
CA ALA A 184 -3.58 -0.67 -14.25
C ALA A 184 -3.34 0.76 -14.74
N VAL A 185 -4.21 1.66 -14.30
CA VAL A 185 -4.24 3.05 -14.72
C VAL A 185 -4.10 3.99 -13.53
N ASP A 186 -3.10 4.85 -13.59
CA ASP A 186 -2.93 6.00 -12.73
C ASP A 186 -3.32 7.27 -13.52
N PRO A 187 -4.54 7.80 -13.34
CA PRO A 187 -5.01 8.93 -14.11
C PRO A 187 -4.52 10.25 -13.51
N ALA A 188 -3.83 11.07 -14.29
CA ALA A 188 -3.41 12.40 -13.88
C ALA A 188 -4.43 13.50 -14.22
N GLY A 189 -4.28 14.64 -13.55
CA GLY A 189 -5.11 15.81 -13.78
C GLY A 189 -4.94 16.39 -15.19
N PHE A 190 -6.06 16.76 -15.81
CA PHE A 190 -6.11 17.25 -17.18
C PHE A 190 -5.44 18.61 -17.36
N GLU A 191 -4.86 18.83 -18.53
CA GLU A 191 -4.12 20.05 -18.91
C GLU A 191 -4.89 21.36 -18.63
N GLN A 192 -6.21 21.34 -18.77
CA GLN A 192 -7.08 22.51 -18.57
C GLN A 192 -7.16 22.96 -17.11
N SER A 193 -7.22 22.02 -16.15
CA SER A 193 -7.27 22.34 -14.71
C SER A 193 -5.92 22.83 -14.17
N SER A 194 -4.85 22.58 -14.88
CA SER A 194 -3.48 22.93 -14.51
C SER A 194 -3.08 24.31 -15.01
N ARG A 195 -3.57 24.73 -16.19
CA ARG A 195 -3.42 26.11 -16.70
C ARG A 195 -4.06 27.14 -15.79
N ASP A 196 -5.23 26.81 -15.24
CA ASP A 196 -5.95 27.69 -14.31
C ASP A 196 -5.21 27.89 -12.97
N ARG A 197 -4.27 27.01 -12.61
CA ARG A 197 -3.46 27.12 -11.38
C ARG A 197 -2.08 27.74 -11.59
N GLY A 198 -1.72 28.14 -12.81
CA GLY A 198 -0.45 28.78 -13.10
C GLY A 198 0.79 27.89 -12.91
N LEU A 199 0.64 26.57 -12.91
CA LEU A 199 1.71 25.60 -12.77
C LEU A 199 2.54 25.49 -14.07
N LYS A 200 3.86 25.42 -13.94
CA LYS A 200 4.74 25.19 -15.11
C LYS A 200 4.49 23.80 -15.67
N SER A 201 4.42 23.69 -16.99
CA SER A 201 4.16 22.44 -17.74
C SER A 201 5.03 21.24 -17.30
N SER A 202 6.28 21.49 -16.88
CA SER A 202 7.21 20.46 -16.44
C SER A 202 6.94 19.86 -15.05
N ARG A 203 5.89 20.30 -14.34
CA ARG A 203 5.51 19.82 -13.00
C ARG A 203 4.12 19.19 -12.95
N LEU A 204 3.57 18.85 -14.12
CA LEU A 204 2.28 18.22 -14.22
C LEU A 204 2.45 16.71 -14.33
N ASP A 205 1.74 15.98 -13.50
CA ASP A 205 1.70 14.52 -13.54
C ASP A 205 1.15 14.02 -14.89
N GLU A 206 1.59 12.85 -15.31
CA GLU A 206 1.14 12.20 -16.53
C GLU A 206 0.22 11.02 -16.21
N THR A 207 -0.84 10.85 -17.00
CA THR A 207 -1.60 9.60 -16.94
C THR A 207 -0.70 8.46 -17.39
N ALA A 208 -0.65 7.38 -16.61
CA ALA A 208 0.12 6.19 -16.95
C ALA A 208 -0.79 4.95 -17.00
N ILE A 209 -0.60 4.12 -18.04
CA ILE A 209 -1.34 2.86 -18.26
C ILE A 209 -0.32 1.73 -18.35
N ALA A 210 -0.20 0.94 -17.31
CA ALA A 210 0.69 -0.22 -17.27
C ALA A 210 -0.03 -1.47 -17.83
N VAL A 211 0.56 -2.11 -18.84
CA VAL A 211 0.08 -3.33 -19.49
C VAL A 211 1.00 -4.48 -19.11
N VAL A 212 0.52 -5.43 -18.31
CA VAL A 212 1.34 -6.46 -17.70
C VAL A 212 0.77 -7.86 -17.94
N LYS A 213 1.60 -8.78 -18.41
CA LYS A 213 1.30 -10.21 -18.45
C LYS A 213 1.76 -10.86 -17.15
N ILE A 214 0.84 -11.47 -16.46
CA ILE A 214 1.12 -12.23 -15.23
C ILE A 214 1.25 -13.71 -15.60
N SER A 215 2.36 -14.31 -15.21
CA SER A 215 2.66 -15.71 -15.42
C SER A 215 3.30 -16.27 -14.16
N GLU A 216 2.60 -17.16 -13.48
CA GLU A 216 3.00 -17.69 -12.17
C GLU A 216 3.32 -16.55 -11.18
N ASP A 217 4.57 -16.41 -10.75
CA ASP A 217 5.04 -15.36 -9.83
C ASP A 217 5.76 -14.21 -10.52
N LYS A 218 5.72 -14.13 -11.87
CA LYS A 218 6.43 -13.12 -12.67
C LYS A 218 5.48 -12.17 -13.39
N TRP A 219 5.92 -10.92 -13.44
CA TRP A 219 5.28 -9.86 -14.19
C TRP A 219 6.11 -9.51 -15.42
N TYR A 220 5.54 -9.66 -16.58
CA TYR A 220 6.14 -9.26 -17.85
C TYR A 220 5.46 -7.97 -18.30
N VAL A 221 6.15 -6.85 -18.16
CA VAL A 221 5.63 -5.52 -18.51
C VAL A 221 5.76 -5.34 -20.02
N LYS A 222 4.64 -5.44 -20.75
CA LYS A 222 4.59 -5.28 -22.20
C LYS A 222 4.77 -3.82 -22.61
N ASP A 223 4.05 -2.92 -21.93
CA ASP A 223 4.12 -1.49 -22.19
C ASP A 223 3.71 -0.68 -20.94
N ILE A 224 4.17 0.57 -20.88
CA ILE A 224 3.62 1.60 -20.00
C ILE A 224 3.36 2.82 -20.89
N HIS A 225 2.12 2.96 -21.35
CA HIS A 225 1.71 4.17 -22.04
C HIS A 225 1.59 5.31 -21.05
N HIS A 226 2.19 6.44 -21.38
CA HIS A 226 2.14 7.60 -20.51
C HIS A 226 2.01 8.89 -21.32
N GLY A 227 1.39 9.89 -20.73
CA GLY A 227 1.20 11.18 -21.37
C GLY A 227 0.10 12.03 -20.73
N ARG A 228 -0.11 13.20 -21.30
CA ARG A 228 -1.09 14.17 -20.83
C ARG A 228 -2.29 14.20 -21.77
N TRP A 229 -3.26 13.36 -21.47
CA TRP A 229 -4.43 13.15 -22.31
C TRP A 229 -5.70 13.75 -21.69
N GLY A 230 -6.64 14.15 -22.54
CA GLY A 230 -7.98 14.50 -22.08
C GLY A 230 -8.77 13.26 -21.63
N ILE A 231 -9.90 13.49 -20.95
CA ILE A 231 -10.73 12.42 -20.37
C ILE A 231 -11.13 11.39 -21.43
N LYS A 232 -11.62 11.85 -22.57
CA LYS A 232 -12.08 10.98 -23.66
C LYS A 232 -10.90 10.19 -24.24
N GLU A 233 -9.79 10.84 -24.53
CA GLU A 233 -8.59 10.19 -25.06
C GLU A 233 -8.04 9.15 -24.08
N THR A 234 -8.09 9.44 -22.78
CA THR A 234 -7.69 8.45 -21.75
C THR A 234 -8.59 7.22 -21.80
N ALA A 235 -9.91 7.39 -21.93
CA ALA A 235 -10.85 6.26 -22.05
C ALA A 235 -10.58 5.42 -23.32
N GLU A 236 -10.35 6.07 -24.46
CA GLU A 236 -10.00 5.41 -25.74
C GLU A 236 -8.71 4.59 -25.58
N ARG A 237 -7.65 5.18 -25.01
CA ARG A 237 -6.35 4.51 -24.79
C ARG A 237 -6.42 3.33 -23.81
N ILE A 238 -7.25 3.42 -22.78
CA ILE A 238 -7.50 2.29 -21.86
C ILE A 238 -8.09 1.12 -22.65
N LEU A 239 -9.09 1.38 -23.47
CA LEU A 239 -9.76 0.32 -24.24
C LEU A 239 -8.86 -0.21 -25.35
N ASP A 240 -8.12 0.64 -26.07
CA ASP A 240 -7.12 0.23 -27.07
C ASP A 240 -6.07 -0.71 -26.44
N SER A 241 -5.55 -0.34 -25.26
CA SER A 241 -4.58 -1.17 -24.53
C SER A 241 -5.18 -2.54 -24.13
N ALA A 242 -6.45 -2.56 -23.73
CA ALA A 242 -7.13 -3.80 -23.37
C ALA A 242 -7.41 -4.69 -24.58
N GLU A 243 -7.76 -4.11 -25.71
CA GLU A 243 -7.97 -4.83 -26.99
C GLU A 243 -6.68 -5.44 -27.52
N ASP A 244 -5.57 -4.68 -27.50
CA ASP A 244 -4.25 -5.11 -28.01
C ASP A 244 -3.73 -6.40 -27.34
N VAL A 245 -4.10 -6.63 -26.09
CA VAL A 245 -3.66 -7.80 -25.33
C VAL A 245 -4.80 -8.72 -24.90
N SER A 246 -6.01 -8.46 -25.38
CA SER A 246 -7.23 -9.18 -24.98
C SER A 246 -7.44 -9.22 -23.45
N ALA A 247 -7.02 -8.17 -22.74
CA ALA A 247 -7.23 -8.07 -21.32
C ALA A 247 -8.73 -7.93 -20.98
N THR A 248 -9.16 -8.60 -19.93
CA THR A 248 -10.54 -8.56 -19.44
C THR A 248 -10.70 -7.71 -18.19
N THR A 249 -9.61 -7.46 -17.47
CA THR A 249 -9.60 -6.73 -16.19
C THR A 249 -8.69 -5.51 -16.27
N VAL A 250 -9.22 -4.36 -15.87
CA VAL A 250 -8.51 -3.08 -15.81
C VAL A 250 -8.74 -2.45 -14.44
N GLY A 251 -7.67 -2.18 -13.70
CA GLY A 251 -7.72 -1.40 -12.47
C GLY A 251 -7.56 0.09 -12.77
N ILE A 252 -8.41 0.93 -12.23
CA ILE A 252 -8.30 2.38 -12.32
C ILE A 252 -8.28 2.97 -10.92
N GLU A 253 -7.34 3.88 -10.66
CA GLU A 253 -7.27 4.54 -9.36
C GLU A 253 -8.58 5.25 -9.03
N SER A 254 -9.10 4.96 -7.83
CA SER A 254 -10.37 5.51 -7.34
C SER A 254 -10.26 7.00 -7.06
N GLY A 255 -11.21 7.77 -7.56
CA GLY A 255 -11.25 9.20 -7.31
C GLY A 255 -12.07 9.97 -8.34
N ALA A 256 -11.95 11.28 -8.29
CA ALA A 256 -12.70 12.18 -9.19
C ALA A 256 -12.36 11.96 -10.67
N LEU A 257 -11.11 11.61 -10.98
CA LEU A 257 -10.65 11.37 -12.35
C LEU A 257 -11.26 10.10 -12.92
N LYS A 258 -11.28 9.01 -12.17
CA LYS A 258 -11.98 7.77 -12.57
C LYS A 258 -13.45 8.07 -12.88
N ASN A 259 -14.14 8.76 -11.97
CA ASN A 259 -15.55 9.10 -12.18
C ASN A 259 -15.79 9.95 -13.44
N ALA A 260 -14.83 10.79 -13.81
CA ALA A 260 -14.90 11.58 -15.04
C ALA A 260 -14.62 10.75 -16.31
N ILE A 261 -13.75 9.73 -16.22
CA ILE A 261 -13.38 8.83 -17.32
C ILE A 261 -14.49 7.81 -17.61
N MET A 262 -15.13 7.27 -16.57
CA MET A 262 -16.09 6.16 -16.67
C MET A 262 -17.19 6.34 -17.73
N PRO A 263 -17.89 7.49 -17.85
CA PRO A 263 -18.94 7.65 -18.87
C PRO A 263 -18.40 7.48 -20.30
N TYR A 264 -17.21 8.03 -20.58
CA TYR A 264 -16.58 7.89 -21.91
C TYR A 264 -16.13 6.46 -22.16
N LEU A 265 -15.59 5.79 -21.14
CA LEU A 265 -15.15 4.39 -21.25
C LEU A 265 -16.34 3.47 -21.50
N GLU A 266 -17.47 3.67 -20.82
CA GLU A 266 -18.71 2.93 -21.05
C GLU A 266 -19.27 3.14 -22.46
N ASP A 267 -19.21 4.38 -22.96
CA ASP A 267 -19.65 4.69 -24.34
C ASP A 267 -18.74 4.01 -25.38
N GLU A 268 -17.42 4.04 -25.17
CA GLU A 268 -16.47 3.33 -26.03
C GLU A 268 -16.65 1.79 -25.99
N MET A 269 -16.83 1.20 -24.79
CA MET A 269 -17.14 -0.23 -24.65
C MET A 269 -18.40 -0.62 -25.42
N ARG A 270 -19.44 0.21 -25.34
CA ARG A 270 -20.71 0.00 -26.05
C ARG A 270 -20.53 0.14 -27.55
N SER A 271 -19.80 1.15 -28.02
CA SER A 271 -19.59 1.43 -29.43
C SER A 271 -18.77 0.32 -30.14
N ARG A 272 -17.80 -0.25 -29.42
CA ARG A 272 -16.94 -1.32 -29.92
C ARG A 272 -17.46 -2.74 -29.60
N SER A 273 -18.58 -2.84 -28.87
CA SER A 273 -19.11 -4.13 -28.36
C SER A 273 -18.06 -4.93 -27.60
N ARG A 274 -17.17 -4.24 -26.91
CA ARG A 274 -16.06 -4.80 -26.12
C ARG A 274 -16.21 -4.40 -24.66
N TRP A 275 -16.46 -5.38 -23.81
CA TRP A 275 -16.65 -5.17 -22.37
C TRP A 275 -15.42 -5.63 -21.60
N ILE A 276 -14.96 -4.77 -20.71
CA ILE A 276 -13.88 -5.04 -19.76
C ILE A 276 -14.40 -4.82 -18.34
N ASN A 277 -13.83 -5.55 -17.40
CA ASN A 277 -14.15 -5.42 -16.00
C ASN A 277 -13.28 -4.33 -15.36
N ILE A 278 -13.91 -3.32 -14.77
CA ILE A 278 -13.23 -2.20 -14.13
C ILE A 278 -13.18 -2.42 -12.62
N THR A 279 -11.97 -2.56 -12.11
CA THR A 279 -11.69 -2.72 -10.67
C THR A 279 -11.19 -1.41 -10.08
N ASP A 280 -11.66 -1.07 -8.88
CA ASP A 280 -11.14 0.03 -8.10
C ASP A 280 -9.79 -0.31 -7.48
N VAL A 281 -8.77 0.51 -7.74
CA VAL A 281 -7.51 0.45 -7.02
C VAL A 281 -7.34 1.70 -6.15
N THR A 282 -6.73 1.56 -4.99
CA THR A 282 -6.65 2.63 -3.99
C THR A 282 -5.31 2.66 -3.29
N HIS A 283 -5.00 3.77 -2.62
CA HIS A 283 -3.83 3.84 -1.76
C HIS A 283 -3.95 2.99 -0.47
N GLY A 284 -5.15 2.47 -0.14
CA GLY A 284 -5.37 1.58 1.00
C GLY A 284 -5.02 2.18 2.37
N GLY A 285 -5.03 3.52 2.49
CA GLY A 285 -4.63 4.22 3.72
C GLY A 285 -3.12 4.28 3.97
N LYS A 286 -2.30 3.65 3.12
CA LYS A 286 -0.84 3.73 3.14
C LYS A 286 -0.35 4.98 2.38
N ARG A 287 0.86 5.44 2.68
CA ARG A 287 1.48 6.48 1.86
C ARG A 287 1.76 5.92 0.46
N LYS A 288 1.63 6.75 -0.57
CA LYS A 288 1.93 6.38 -1.97
C LYS A 288 3.30 5.70 -2.11
N GLN A 289 4.32 6.28 -1.48
CA GLN A 289 5.69 5.75 -1.50
C GLN A 289 5.78 4.34 -0.91
N ASP A 290 5.16 4.09 0.24
CA ASP A 290 5.17 2.78 0.89
C ASP A 290 4.52 1.72 -0.01
N ARG A 291 3.41 2.05 -0.67
CA ARG A 291 2.73 1.14 -1.59
C ARG A 291 3.59 0.76 -2.79
N ILE A 292 4.27 1.73 -3.43
CA ILE A 292 5.18 1.49 -4.55
C ILE A 292 6.32 0.56 -4.12
N VAL A 293 6.93 0.84 -2.97
CA VAL A 293 8.01 0.00 -2.41
C VAL A 293 7.52 -1.43 -2.19
N TRP A 294 6.39 -1.60 -1.51
CA TRP A 294 5.84 -2.93 -1.22
C TRP A 294 5.51 -3.73 -2.48
N ALA A 295 4.91 -3.09 -3.47
CA ALA A 295 4.52 -3.77 -4.70
C ALA A 295 5.72 -4.14 -5.58
N LEU A 296 6.73 -3.27 -5.69
CA LEU A 296 7.74 -3.39 -6.74
C LEU A 296 9.12 -3.82 -6.24
N GLN A 297 9.58 -3.33 -5.07
CA GLN A 297 10.97 -3.47 -4.65
C GLN A 297 11.44 -4.93 -4.62
N GLY A 298 10.75 -5.79 -3.87
CA GLY A 298 11.11 -7.20 -3.75
C GLY A 298 10.98 -7.96 -5.08
N ARG A 299 9.96 -7.64 -5.88
CA ARG A 299 9.80 -8.27 -7.19
C ARG A 299 10.92 -7.88 -8.16
N MET A 300 11.40 -6.64 -8.14
CA MET A 300 12.51 -6.19 -8.97
C MET A 300 13.84 -6.79 -8.50
N GLU A 301 14.12 -6.74 -7.20
CA GLU A 301 15.33 -7.33 -6.59
C GLU A 301 15.47 -8.81 -6.96
N HIS A 302 14.38 -9.58 -6.88
CA HIS A 302 14.37 -11.01 -7.20
C HIS A 302 14.15 -11.32 -8.70
N GLY A 303 14.14 -10.31 -9.58
CA GLY A 303 14.00 -10.47 -11.03
C GLY A 303 12.64 -11.03 -11.47
N LYS A 304 11.61 -10.85 -10.64
CA LYS A 304 10.22 -11.24 -10.93
C LYS A 304 9.51 -10.24 -11.84
N ILE A 305 10.00 -9.00 -11.95
CA ILE A 305 9.54 -8.01 -12.93
C ILE A 305 10.51 -8.00 -14.09
N ARG A 306 9.99 -8.17 -15.31
CA ARG A 306 10.77 -8.12 -16.56
C ARG A 306 10.10 -7.19 -17.55
N LEU A 307 10.88 -6.29 -18.12
CA LEU A 307 10.41 -5.26 -19.02
C LEU A 307 10.59 -5.70 -20.47
N ARG A 308 9.63 -5.41 -21.33
CA ARG A 308 9.86 -5.41 -22.76
C ARG A 308 10.79 -4.26 -23.13
N LYS A 309 11.74 -4.48 -24.05
CA LYS A 309 12.62 -3.40 -24.55
C LYS A 309 11.80 -2.44 -25.42
N ALA A 310 11.61 -1.21 -24.93
CA ALA A 310 10.84 -0.17 -25.62
C ALA A 310 11.28 1.23 -25.20
N ASN A 311 10.80 2.24 -25.90
CA ASN A 311 11.21 3.65 -25.68
C ASN A 311 10.84 4.20 -24.30
N TRP A 312 9.79 3.68 -23.67
CA TRP A 312 9.36 4.11 -22.34
C TRP A 312 10.33 3.66 -21.21
N ASN A 313 11.19 2.68 -21.47
CA ASN A 313 12.08 2.13 -20.45
C ASN A 313 12.98 3.20 -19.81
N HIS A 314 13.48 4.16 -20.58
CA HIS A 314 14.36 5.19 -20.03
C HIS A 314 13.61 6.12 -19.07
N HIS A 315 12.34 6.43 -19.32
CA HIS A 315 11.50 7.20 -18.39
C HIS A 315 11.24 6.41 -17.12
N PHE A 316 10.87 5.13 -17.25
CA PHE A 316 10.65 4.25 -16.11
C PHE A 316 11.88 4.11 -15.22
N VAL A 317 13.04 3.82 -15.82
CA VAL A 317 14.32 3.69 -15.08
C VAL A 317 14.72 4.99 -14.41
N SER A 318 14.52 6.14 -15.08
CA SER A 318 14.80 7.44 -14.46
C SER A 318 13.91 7.69 -13.25
N GLN A 319 12.60 7.48 -13.35
CA GLN A 319 11.67 7.61 -12.22
C GLN A 319 12.04 6.64 -11.08
N MET A 320 12.41 5.40 -11.42
CA MET A 320 12.81 4.37 -10.47
C MET A 320 14.06 4.77 -9.68
N LEU A 321 15.09 5.30 -10.33
CA LEU A 321 16.34 5.70 -9.68
C LEU A 321 16.19 6.96 -8.84
N ASP A 322 15.32 7.88 -9.26
CA ASP A 322 15.04 9.12 -8.55
C ASP A 322 14.07 8.94 -7.37
N PHE A 323 13.35 7.81 -7.32
CA PHE A 323 12.35 7.55 -6.28
C PHE A 323 13.00 7.36 -4.88
N PRO A 324 12.47 7.96 -3.82
CA PRO A 324 11.21 8.69 -3.66
C PRO A 324 11.39 10.23 -3.66
N SER A 325 12.11 10.78 -4.60
CA SER A 325 12.36 12.22 -4.65
C SER A 325 11.03 12.99 -4.89
N PRO A 326 10.72 14.01 -4.08
CA PRO A 326 9.54 14.84 -4.30
C PRO A 326 9.67 15.78 -5.53
N LEU A 327 10.84 15.79 -6.17
CA LEU A 327 11.14 16.60 -7.36
C LEU A 327 10.99 15.81 -8.66
N SER A 328 10.86 14.49 -8.58
CA SER A 328 10.71 13.58 -9.71
C SER A 328 9.29 13.05 -9.78
N HIS A 329 8.82 12.77 -11.01
CA HIS A 329 7.56 12.09 -11.25
C HIS A 329 7.71 10.59 -10.91
N ASP A 330 6.64 9.97 -10.46
CA ASP A 330 6.59 8.54 -10.14
C ASP A 330 5.38 7.83 -10.78
N ASP A 331 4.75 8.49 -11.77
CA ASP A 331 3.49 8.04 -12.39
C ASP A 331 3.60 6.64 -13.03
N LEU A 332 4.76 6.34 -13.67
CA LEU A 332 4.99 5.03 -14.29
C LEU A 332 5.18 3.94 -13.23
N LEU A 333 5.86 4.27 -12.12
CA LEU A 333 6.00 3.34 -10.99
C LEU A 333 4.67 3.11 -10.31
N ASP A 334 3.87 4.16 -10.17
CA ASP A 334 2.58 4.11 -9.50
C ASP A 334 1.59 3.24 -10.25
N SER A 335 1.46 3.45 -11.57
CA SER A 335 0.63 2.60 -12.42
C SER A 335 1.05 1.13 -12.36
N LEU A 336 2.37 0.84 -12.40
CA LEU A 336 2.88 -0.52 -12.28
C LEU A 336 2.61 -1.14 -10.90
N ALA A 337 2.70 -0.33 -9.83
CA ALA A 337 2.44 -0.80 -8.47
C ALA A 337 0.97 -1.19 -8.24
N TYR A 338 0.02 -0.57 -8.95
CA TYR A 338 -1.39 -0.95 -8.91
C TYR A 338 -1.68 -2.34 -9.48
N ILE A 339 -0.79 -2.90 -10.30
CA ILE A 339 -0.93 -4.27 -10.81
C ILE A 339 -1.06 -5.30 -9.67
N ASP A 340 -0.42 -5.05 -8.52
CA ASP A 340 -0.54 -5.92 -7.35
C ASP A 340 -2.00 -6.09 -6.89
N GLN A 341 -2.76 -4.98 -6.84
CA GLN A 341 -4.17 -5.01 -6.45
C GLN A 341 -5.06 -5.63 -7.54
N VAL A 342 -4.78 -5.32 -8.81
CA VAL A 342 -5.55 -5.85 -9.95
C VAL A 342 -5.38 -7.36 -10.06
N SER A 343 -4.17 -7.88 -9.85
CA SER A 343 -3.88 -9.31 -9.92
C SER A 343 -4.64 -10.13 -8.88
N VAL A 344 -4.79 -9.59 -7.67
CA VAL A 344 -5.57 -10.24 -6.60
C VAL A 344 -7.05 -10.25 -6.93
N ALA A 345 -7.58 -9.15 -7.47
CA ALA A 345 -8.99 -9.05 -7.85
C ALA A 345 -9.34 -9.98 -9.00
N ASP A 346 -8.46 -10.12 -10.00
CA ASP A 346 -8.64 -11.00 -11.14
C ASP A 346 -8.64 -12.49 -10.71
N PHE A 347 -7.74 -12.86 -9.80
CA PHE A 347 -7.68 -14.21 -9.25
C PHE A 347 -8.94 -14.57 -8.43
N ALA A 348 -9.46 -13.65 -7.63
CA ALA A 348 -10.66 -13.87 -6.85
C ALA A 348 -11.90 -14.13 -7.74
N GLN A 349 -12.02 -13.42 -8.88
CA GLN A 349 -13.10 -13.64 -9.85
C GLN A 349 -12.97 -14.99 -10.57
N SER A 350 -11.76 -15.44 -10.86
CA SER A 350 -11.53 -16.75 -11.48
C SER A 350 -12.00 -17.90 -10.59
N ILE A 351 -11.79 -17.79 -9.28
CA ILE A 351 -12.26 -18.81 -8.33
C ILE A 351 -13.78 -18.85 -8.24
N GLU A 352 -14.48 -17.72 -8.23
CA GLU A 352 -15.94 -17.67 -8.22
C GLU A 352 -16.57 -18.31 -9.46
N LEU A 353 -15.90 -18.27 -10.62
CA LEU A 353 -16.36 -18.92 -11.85
C LEU A 353 -16.13 -20.44 -11.85
N GLU A 354 -15.09 -20.94 -11.18
CA GLU A 354 -14.82 -22.39 -11.09
C GLU A 354 -15.72 -23.12 -10.10
N GLU A 355 -16.29 -22.47 -9.10
CA GLU A 355 -17.21 -23.05 -8.13
C GLU A 355 -18.62 -23.34 -8.70
N TRP A 356 -18.90 -22.97 -9.94
CA TRP A 356 -20.22 -23.13 -10.58
C TRP A 356 -20.31 -24.34 -11.53
N GLU A 357 -19.79 -25.50 -11.14
CA GLU A 357 -20.19 -26.76 -11.77
C GLU A 357 -21.49 -27.28 -11.13
N PRO A 358 -22.53 -27.57 -11.92
CA PRO A 358 -23.75 -28.12 -11.37
C PRO A 358 -23.45 -29.50 -10.75
N LEU A 359 -23.79 -29.66 -9.48
CA LEU A 359 -23.61 -30.90 -8.70
C LEU A 359 -24.32 -32.12 -9.27
N ASP A 360 -25.14 -31.97 -10.32
CA ASP A 360 -25.86 -33.06 -10.98
C ASP A 360 -26.10 -32.75 -12.47
N ASN A 361 -25.45 -33.52 -13.31
CA ASN A 361 -25.62 -33.47 -14.78
C ASN A 361 -26.92 -34.13 -15.28
N VAL A 362 -27.73 -34.69 -14.40
CA VAL A 362 -28.95 -35.46 -14.78
C VAL A 362 -30.24 -34.69 -14.48
N SER A 363 -30.26 -33.82 -13.47
CA SER A 363 -31.47 -33.14 -13.02
C SER A 363 -31.65 -31.71 -13.51
N GLY A 364 -30.59 -31.04 -14.03
CA GLY A 364 -30.67 -29.68 -14.56
C GLY A 364 -30.95 -28.61 -13.49
N TYR A 365 -30.66 -28.90 -12.23
CA TYR A 365 -30.72 -27.98 -11.12
C TYR A 365 -29.41 -27.98 -10.36
#